data_074f761ce4a98a2417979d989d53ac71
#
_entry.id   074f761ce4a98a2417979d989d53ac71
#
_cell.length_a   1.000
_cell.length_b   1.000
_cell.length_c   1.000
_cell.angle_alpha   90.00
_cell.angle_beta   90.00
_cell.angle_gamma   90.00
#
_symmetry.space_group_name_H-M   'P 1'
#
loop_
_entity.id
_entity.type
_entity.pdbx_description
1 polymer ?
#
loop_
_entity_poly.entity_id
_entity_poly.type
_entity_poly.pdbx_seq_one_letter_code
_entity_poly.pdbx_strand_id
1 'polypeptide(L)'
;RLLLRSTFRIFDCAEDRSLRKNANKSAFASGLFVPLANVMNETFSLFLWAMTVLALAVFVALHFVEAGYGYLFNRKFGPGIPNRIGWMAMESPVFIAMCILWLCSDRALEAGPLALFILFQSHYLQRSFVFPLLIRGRSQMPLGIVLMGMVFNTLNALMQGGWIFYVSPAGYYDGWFARPYIWVGGALFIAGMVINLRSDRI
;
A
#
# COMPACT_ATOMS: atom_id res chain seq x y z
N ARG A 1 -8.05 20.12 17.66
CA ARG A 1 -7.12 21.07 16.95
C ARG A 1 -6.03 20.36 16.15
N LEU A 2 -5.54 19.19 16.54
CA LEU A 2 -4.54 18.41 15.79
C LEU A 2 -5.14 17.72 14.55
N LEU A 3 -6.35 17.19 14.64
CA LEU A 3 -7.08 16.57 13.52
C LEU A 3 -7.44 17.56 12.40
N LEU A 4 -7.78 18.81 12.76
CA LEU A 4 -8.05 19.88 11.78
C LEU A 4 -6.78 20.30 11.01
N ARG A 5 -5.59 20.25 11.62
CA ARG A 5 -4.34 20.57 10.93
C ARG A 5 -3.89 19.47 9.95
N SER A 6 -4.21 18.19 10.22
CA SER A 6 -3.92 17.10 9.28
C SER A 6 -4.85 17.12 8.06
N THR A 7 -6.12 17.47 8.25
CA THR A 7 -7.09 17.64 7.17
C THR A 7 -6.72 18.81 6.26
N PHE A 8 -6.23 19.91 6.83
CA PHE A 8 -5.72 21.06 6.05
C PHE A 8 -4.51 20.70 5.18
N ARG A 9 -3.57 19.88 5.67
CA ARG A 9 -2.42 19.43 4.86
C ARG A 9 -2.80 18.54 3.66
N ILE A 10 -3.89 17.78 3.75
CA ILE A 10 -4.40 16.98 2.63
C ILE A 10 -4.99 17.91 1.55
N PHE A 11 -5.66 18.98 1.95
CA PHE A 11 -6.15 20.03 1.03
C PHE A 11 -5.00 20.82 0.41
N ASP A 12 -3.97 21.19 1.18
CA ASP A 12 -2.74 21.81 0.66
C ASP A 12 -2.04 20.95 -0.39
N CYS A 13 -2.03 19.63 -0.22
CA CYS A 13 -1.44 18.70 -1.18
C CYS A 13 -2.20 18.68 -2.53
N ALA A 14 -3.53 18.88 -2.49
CA ALA A 14 -4.36 18.95 -3.71
C ALA A 14 -4.23 20.32 -4.41
N GLU A 15 -4.10 21.40 -3.66
CA GLU A 15 -3.93 22.77 -4.17
C GLU A 15 -2.55 22.99 -4.78
N ASP A 16 -1.50 22.38 -4.20
CA ASP A 16 -0.12 22.43 -4.71
C ASP A 16 0.07 21.68 -6.04
N ARG A 17 -0.92 20.90 -6.49
CA ARG A 17 -0.85 20.14 -7.74
C ARG A 17 -0.70 21.03 -8.98
N SER A 18 -1.36 22.18 -9.03
CA SER A 18 -1.27 23.11 -10.13
C SER A 18 0.09 23.82 -10.18
N LEU A 19 0.65 24.14 -9.01
CA LEU A 19 1.95 24.76 -8.86
C LEU A 19 3.07 23.79 -9.26
N ARG A 20 2.97 22.51 -8.89
CA ARG A 20 3.90 21.45 -9.31
C ARG A 20 3.87 21.22 -10.82
N LYS A 21 2.70 21.22 -11.47
CA LYS A 21 2.62 21.11 -12.94
C LYS A 21 3.36 22.22 -13.66
N ASN A 22 3.29 23.45 -13.16
CA ASN A 22 3.99 24.59 -13.73
C ASN A 22 5.49 24.55 -13.44
N ALA A 23 5.88 24.16 -12.21
CA ALA A 23 7.28 23.95 -11.82
C ALA A 23 7.93 22.82 -12.65
N ASN A 24 7.24 21.71 -12.88
CA ASN A 24 7.72 20.61 -13.71
C ASN A 24 7.89 21.01 -15.18
N LYS A 25 7.01 21.86 -15.73
CA LYS A 25 7.18 22.40 -17.09
C LYS A 25 8.42 23.28 -17.21
N SER A 26 8.69 24.12 -16.22
CA SER A 26 9.88 25.00 -16.22
C SER A 26 11.16 24.19 -15.96
N ALA A 27 11.15 23.19 -15.09
CA ALA A 27 12.28 22.31 -14.81
C ALA A 27 12.62 21.40 -16.01
N PHE A 28 11.61 20.94 -16.77
CA PHE A 28 11.82 20.22 -18.02
C PHE A 28 12.53 21.09 -19.07
N ALA A 29 12.14 22.37 -19.17
CA ALA A 29 12.79 23.33 -20.06
C ALA A 29 14.25 23.67 -19.66
N SER A 30 14.60 23.49 -18.38
CA SER A 30 15.95 23.78 -17.84
C SER A 30 16.92 22.58 -17.84
N GLY A 31 16.52 21.42 -18.34
CA GLY A 31 17.37 20.21 -18.35
C GLY A 31 17.65 19.61 -16.96
N LEU A 32 17.11 20.18 -15.89
CA LEU A 32 17.32 19.73 -14.50
C LEU A 32 16.46 18.48 -14.16
N PHE A 33 15.44 18.22 -14.95
CA PHE A 33 14.45 17.16 -14.69
C PHE A 33 15.03 15.75 -14.89
N VAL A 34 15.91 15.55 -15.86
CA VAL A 34 16.50 14.25 -16.20
C VAL A 34 17.40 13.69 -15.08
N PRO A 35 18.33 14.48 -14.49
CA PRO A 35 19.12 14.00 -13.35
C PRO A 35 18.26 13.61 -12.14
N LEU A 36 17.23 14.40 -11.83
CA LEU A 36 16.34 14.15 -10.69
C LEU A 36 15.51 12.88 -10.89
N ALA A 37 15.00 12.64 -12.09
CA ALA A 37 14.26 11.41 -12.42
C ALA A 37 15.16 10.16 -12.31
N ASN A 38 16.43 10.24 -12.71
CA ASN A 38 17.38 9.15 -12.57
C ASN A 38 17.66 8.84 -11.10
N VAL A 39 17.89 9.85 -10.26
CA VAL A 39 18.10 9.69 -8.83
C VAL A 39 16.86 9.06 -8.17
N MET A 40 15.65 9.48 -8.52
CA MET A 40 14.42 8.88 -8.02
C MET A 40 14.30 7.40 -8.41
N ASN A 41 14.61 7.04 -9.66
CA ASN A 41 14.57 5.67 -10.15
C ASN A 41 15.60 4.78 -9.45
N GLU A 42 16.81 5.27 -9.25
CA GLU A 42 17.86 4.54 -8.52
C GLU A 42 17.48 4.33 -7.05
N THR A 43 17.02 5.36 -6.36
CA THR A 43 16.57 5.27 -4.97
C THR A 43 15.41 4.29 -4.82
N PHE A 44 14.45 4.33 -5.73
CA PHE A 44 13.31 3.42 -5.71
C PHE A 44 13.75 1.97 -6.01
N SER A 45 14.68 1.78 -6.92
CA SER A 45 15.26 0.46 -7.21
C SER A 45 15.98 -0.12 -5.98
N LEU A 46 16.78 0.68 -5.28
CA LEU A 46 17.42 0.27 -4.01
C LEU A 46 16.37 -0.10 -2.95
N PHE A 47 15.30 0.68 -2.85
CA PHE A 47 14.19 0.36 -1.95
C PHE A 47 13.55 -1.00 -2.30
N LEU A 48 13.30 -1.30 -3.58
CA LEU A 48 12.76 -2.58 -4.01
C LEU A 48 13.70 -3.75 -3.69
N TRP A 49 15.01 -3.57 -3.90
CA TRP A 49 16.01 -4.58 -3.53
C TRP A 49 16.04 -4.82 -2.01
N ALA A 50 16.01 -3.76 -1.22
CA ALA A 50 15.94 -3.86 0.24
C ALA A 50 14.67 -4.62 0.69
N MET A 51 13.52 -4.33 0.09
CA MET A 51 12.27 -5.05 0.35
C MET A 51 12.35 -6.53 -0.05
N THR A 52 13.00 -6.84 -1.16
CA THR A 52 13.21 -8.23 -1.61
C THR A 52 14.08 -9.01 -0.61
N VAL A 53 15.20 -8.42 -0.18
CA VAL A 53 16.07 -9.03 0.82
C VAL A 53 15.34 -9.22 2.15
N LEU A 54 14.58 -8.21 2.58
CA LEU A 54 13.75 -8.29 3.79
C LEU A 54 12.72 -9.42 3.68
N ALA A 55 12.03 -9.54 2.56
CA ALA A 55 11.05 -10.60 2.33
C ALA A 55 11.67 -11.99 2.40
N LEU A 56 12.84 -12.18 1.79
CA LEU A 56 13.59 -13.44 1.87
C LEU A 56 14.03 -13.74 3.30
N ALA A 57 14.54 -12.75 4.02
CA ALA A 57 14.96 -12.90 5.42
C ALA A 57 13.77 -13.30 6.32
N VAL A 58 12.62 -12.63 6.15
CA VAL A 58 11.38 -12.97 6.89
C VAL A 58 10.90 -14.37 6.51
N PHE A 59 10.91 -14.73 5.23
CA PHE A 59 10.53 -16.06 4.78
C PHE A 59 11.38 -17.15 5.44
N VAL A 60 12.70 -16.99 5.48
CA VAL A 60 13.62 -17.92 6.17
C VAL A 60 13.34 -17.92 7.68
N ALA A 61 13.18 -16.76 8.31
CA ALA A 61 12.93 -16.66 9.75
C ALA A 61 11.65 -17.39 10.16
N LEU A 62 10.59 -17.36 9.35
CA LEU A 62 9.33 -18.03 9.62
C LEU A 62 9.42 -19.56 9.61
N HIS A 63 10.50 -20.16 9.10
CA HIS A 63 10.77 -21.60 9.28
C HIS A 63 11.22 -21.95 10.69
N PHE A 64 11.75 -20.97 11.43
CA PHE A 64 12.31 -21.18 12.77
C PHE A 64 11.48 -20.51 13.87
N VAL A 65 10.62 -19.55 13.50
CA VAL A 65 9.85 -18.75 14.44
C VAL A 65 8.36 -18.83 14.08
N GLU A 66 7.58 -19.42 14.98
CA GLU A 66 6.12 -19.43 14.84
C GLU A 66 5.54 -18.05 15.14
N ALA A 67 4.76 -17.52 14.21
CA ALA A 67 4.00 -16.30 14.42
C ALA A 67 2.77 -16.63 15.28
N GLY A 68 2.91 -16.45 16.58
CA GLY A 68 1.90 -16.85 17.57
C GLY A 68 0.74 -15.86 17.66
N TYR A 69 -0.19 -15.86 16.71
CA TYR A 69 -1.41 -15.06 16.76
C TYR A 69 -2.68 -15.92 16.58
N GLY A 70 -3.83 -15.35 16.89
CA GLY A 70 -5.10 -16.05 16.78
C GLY A 70 -5.20 -17.26 17.73
N TYR A 71 -5.44 -18.44 17.19
CA TYR A 71 -5.50 -19.69 17.94
C TYR A 71 -4.16 -20.08 18.58
N LEU A 72 -3.05 -19.72 17.91
CA LEU A 72 -1.67 -19.98 18.36
C LEU A 72 -1.11 -18.82 19.20
N PHE A 73 -1.94 -17.99 19.81
CA PHE A 73 -1.52 -16.83 20.56
C PHE A 73 -0.40 -17.14 21.56
N ASN A 74 0.69 -16.42 21.47
CA ASN A 74 1.85 -16.54 22.32
C ASN A 74 2.32 -15.15 22.75
N ARG A 75 2.59 -14.94 24.04
CA ARG A 75 3.08 -13.68 24.61
C ARG A 75 4.53 -13.31 24.25
N LYS A 76 5.23 -14.17 23.52
CA LYS A 76 6.61 -13.94 23.10
C LYS A 76 6.79 -12.59 22.35
N PHE A 77 5.75 -12.16 21.62
CA PHE A 77 5.73 -10.90 20.87
C PHE A 77 4.97 -9.77 21.56
N GLY A 78 4.86 -9.82 22.90
CA GLY A 78 4.26 -8.77 23.70
C GLY A 78 2.85 -9.04 24.20
N PRO A 79 2.20 -8.03 24.81
CA PRO A 79 0.85 -8.16 25.35
C PRO A 79 -0.16 -8.43 24.23
N GLY A 80 -1.23 -9.16 24.57
CA GLY A 80 -2.33 -9.42 23.65
C GLY A 80 -3.29 -8.25 23.57
N ILE A 81 -3.69 -7.92 22.37
CA ILE A 81 -4.80 -6.99 22.10
C ILE A 81 -5.95 -7.74 21.41
N PRO A 82 -7.21 -7.26 21.51
CA PRO A 82 -8.32 -7.90 20.83
C PRO A 82 -8.05 -8.07 19.33
N ASN A 83 -8.26 -9.26 18.80
CA ASN A 83 -7.90 -9.61 17.43
C ASN A 83 -8.52 -8.67 16.38
N ARG A 84 -9.77 -8.24 16.57
CA ARG A 84 -10.44 -7.25 15.69
C ARG A 84 -9.65 -5.94 15.59
N ILE A 85 -9.27 -5.40 16.75
CA ILE A 85 -8.51 -4.14 16.84
C ILE A 85 -7.12 -4.33 16.22
N GLY A 86 -6.48 -5.47 16.52
CA GLY A 86 -5.17 -5.82 15.95
C GLY A 86 -5.18 -5.84 14.42
N TRP A 87 -6.17 -6.50 13.80
CA TRP A 87 -6.33 -6.53 12.35
C TRP A 87 -6.59 -5.15 11.76
N MET A 88 -7.52 -4.38 12.34
CA MET A 88 -7.79 -3.01 11.88
C MET A 88 -6.55 -2.13 11.95
N ALA A 89 -5.84 -2.15 13.08
CA ALA A 89 -4.63 -1.35 13.27
C ALA A 89 -3.50 -1.77 12.30
N MET A 90 -3.33 -3.08 12.08
CA MET A 90 -2.29 -3.64 11.23
C MET A 90 -2.51 -3.31 9.75
N GLU A 91 -3.76 -3.34 9.27
CA GLU A 91 -4.09 -3.23 7.86
C GLU A 91 -4.52 -1.80 7.45
N SER A 92 -4.98 -0.95 8.37
CA SER A 92 -5.39 0.42 8.02
C SER A 92 -4.27 1.33 7.49
N PRO A 93 -2.99 1.20 7.91
CA PRO A 93 -1.93 2.05 7.39
C PRO A 93 -1.75 1.96 5.88
N VAL A 94 -1.88 0.77 5.29
CA VAL A 94 -1.74 0.60 3.83
C VAL A 94 -2.88 1.29 3.08
N PHE A 95 -4.10 1.19 3.58
CA PHE A 95 -5.27 1.86 3.00
C PHE A 95 -5.11 3.38 3.04
N ILE A 96 -4.74 3.92 4.20
CA ILE A 96 -4.58 5.36 4.42
C ILE A 96 -3.40 5.90 3.60
N ALA A 97 -2.25 5.24 3.64
CA ALA A 97 -1.06 5.66 2.90
C ALA A 97 -1.31 5.67 1.39
N MET A 98 -2.00 4.66 0.85
CA MET A 98 -2.34 4.61 -0.57
C MET A 98 -3.31 5.74 -0.97
N CYS A 99 -4.29 6.09 -0.11
CA CYS A 99 -5.14 7.26 -0.33
C CYS A 99 -4.33 8.55 -0.37
N ILE A 100 -3.38 8.74 0.56
CA ILE A 100 -2.52 9.92 0.59
C ILE A 100 -1.67 10.00 -0.68
N LEU A 101 -1.03 8.92 -1.09
CA LEU A 101 -0.22 8.86 -2.30
C LEU A 101 -1.05 9.19 -3.55
N TRP A 102 -2.27 8.65 -3.65
CA TRP A 102 -3.19 8.95 -4.73
C TRP A 102 -3.59 10.42 -4.75
N LEU A 103 -4.03 10.98 -3.61
CA LEU A 103 -4.46 12.37 -3.51
C LEU A 103 -3.35 13.37 -3.85
N CYS A 104 -2.10 13.04 -3.50
CA CYS A 104 -0.94 13.90 -3.74
C CYS A 104 -0.32 13.72 -5.13
N SER A 105 -0.83 12.81 -5.97
CA SER A 105 -0.29 12.52 -7.29
C SER A 105 -0.92 13.36 -8.39
N ASP A 106 -0.10 13.81 -9.34
CA ASP A 106 -0.57 14.43 -10.58
C ASP A 106 -1.26 13.44 -11.53
N ARG A 107 -1.02 12.13 -11.31
CA ARG A 107 -1.51 11.02 -12.13
C ARG A 107 -2.78 10.36 -11.56
N ALA A 108 -3.38 10.93 -10.51
CA ALA A 108 -4.50 10.38 -9.77
C ALA A 108 -5.72 10.01 -10.65
N LEU A 109 -5.94 10.76 -11.73
CA LEU A 109 -7.08 10.58 -12.64
C LEU A 109 -6.70 9.92 -13.97
N GLU A 110 -5.44 9.52 -14.18
CA GLU A 110 -5.07 8.70 -15.32
C GLU A 110 -5.74 7.32 -15.21
N ALA A 111 -6.26 6.80 -16.32
CA ALA A 111 -7.08 5.60 -16.32
C ALA A 111 -6.38 4.36 -15.74
N GLY A 112 -5.10 4.14 -16.06
CA GLY A 112 -4.31 3.03 -15.52
C GLY A 112 -4.08 3.14 -14.01
N PRO A 113 -3.44 4.22 -13.51
CA PRO A 113 -3.26 4.47 -12.09
C PRO A 113 -4.57 4.42 -11.29
N LEU A 114 -5.64 5.01 -11.80
CA LEU A 114 -6.95 4.99 -11.13
C LEU A 114 -7.53 3.59 -11.04
N ALA A 115 -7.43 2.78 -12.10
CA ALA A 115 -7.91 1.39 -12.08
C ALA A 115 -7.14 0.56 -11.04
N LEU A 116 -5.81 0.69 -11.00
CA LEU A 116 -4.98 0.01 -9.99
C LEU A 116 -5.30 0.48 -8.58
N PHE A 117 -5.52 1.78 -8.39
CA PHE A 117 -5.95 2.33 -7.10
C PHE A 117 -7.27 1.72 -6.64
N ILE A 118 -8.30 1.66 -7.51
CA ILE A 118 -9.60 1.09 -7.18
C ILE A 118 -9.48 -0.39 -6.79
N LEU A 119 -8.72 -1.18 -7.56
CA LEU A 119 -8.49 -2.59 -7.24
C LEU A 119 -7.78 -2.75 -5.89
N PHE A 120 -6.71 -2.00 -5.66
CA PHE A 120 -5.95 -2.02 -4.42
C PHE A 120 -6.84 -1.63 -3.22
N GLN A 121 -7.56 -0.52 -3.33
CA GLN A 121 -8.41 -0.03 -2.25
C GLN A 121 -9.61 -0.93 -1.98
N SER A 122 -10.19 -1.58 -3.00
CA SER A 122 -11.27 -2.56 -2.79
C SER A 122 -10.82 -3.74 -1.95
N HIS A 123 -9.60 -4.25 -2.18
CA HIS A 123 -9.01 -5.30 -1.37
C HIS A 123 -8.75 -4.83 0.06
N TYR A 124 -8.08 -3.68 0.24
CA TYR A 124 -7.72 -3.21 1.58
C TYR A 124 -8.90 -2.64 2.36
N LEU A 125 -9.94 -2.12 1.71
CA LEU A 125 -11.21 -1.79 2.37
C LEU A 125 -11.82 -3.03 3.04
N GLN A 126 -11.85 -4.14 2.31
CA GLN A 126 -12.33 -5.40 2.83
C GLN A 126 -11.42 -5.90 3.96
N ARG A 127 -10.11 -5.88 3.77
CA ARG A 127 -9.15 -6.46 4.69
C ARG A 127 -9.00 -5.65 5.98
N SER A 128 -8.98 -4.31 5.88
CA SER A 128 -8.78 -3.40 7.02
C SER A 128 -10.03 -3.18 7.85
N PHE A 129 -11.21 -3.19 7.22
CA PHE A 129 -12.43 -2.76 7.91
C PHE A 129 -13.52 -3.83 7.91
N VAL A 130 -13.82 -4.46 6.78
CA VAL A 130 -14.92 -5.43 6.69
C VAL A 130 -14.56 -6.73 7.39
N PHE A 131 -13.43 -7.33 7.04
CA PHE A 131 -13.00 -8.62 7.63
C PHE A 131 -12.85 -8.55 9.15
N PRO A 132 -12.19 -7.56 9.77
CA PRO A 132 -12.07 -7.52 11.23
C PRO A 132 -13.41 -7.43 11.95
N LEU A 133 -14.40 -6.76 11.36
CA LEU A 133 -15.75 -6.69 11.93
C LEU A 133 -16.48 -8.04 11.90
N LEU A 134 -16.13 -8.91 10.95
CA LEU A 134 -16.71 -10.24 10.80
C LEU A 134 -16.06 -11.30 11.70
N ILE A 135 -14.86 -11.03 12.25
CA ILE A 135 -14.16 -11.95 13.16
C ILE A 135 -15.05 -12.25 14.37
N ARG A 136 -15.28 -13.52 14.61
CA ARG A 136 -16.03 -14.02 15.77
C ARG A 136 -15.07 -14.53 16.84
N GLY A 137 -15.48 -14.45 18.11
CA GLY A 137 -14.69 -14.94 19.25
C GLY A 137 -13.85 -13.86 19.93
N ARG A 138 -13.07 -14.27 20.94
CA ARG A 138 -12.26 -13.41 21.83
C ARG A 138 -10.76 -13.68 21.69
N SER A 139 -10.32 -14.14 20.53
CA SER A 139 -8.89 -14.36 20.28
C SER A 139 -8.10 -13.05 20.39
N GLN A 140 -6.82 -13.17 20.69
CA GLN A 140 -5.90 -12.05 20.86
C GLN A 140 -4.80 -12.10 19.82
N MET A 141 -4.19 -10.96 19.56
CA MET A 141 -3.03 -10.79 18.71
C MET A 141 -1.94 -10.08 19.51
N PRO A 142 -0.68 -10.56 19.49
CA PRO A 142 0.42 -9.88 20.17
C PRO A 142 0.70 -8.51 19.54
N LEU A 143 0.92 -7.51 20.39
CA LEU A 143 1.18 -6.13 19.95
C LEU A 143 2.37 -6.04 18.98
N GLY A 144 3.44 -6.82 19.22
CA GLY A 144 4.61 -6.83 18.33
C GLY A 144 4.27 -7.29 16.90
N ILE A 145 3.35 -8.26 16.74
CA ILE A 145 2.88 -8.69 15.42
C ILE A 145 2.11 -7.55 14.73
N VAL A 146 1.26 -6.84 15.48
CA VAL A 146 0.52 -5.69 14.93
C VAL A 146 1.47 -4.59 14.46
N LEU A 147 2.46 -4.22 15.28
CA LEU A 147 3.44 -3.20 14.92
C LEU A 147 4.28 -3.60 13.69
N MET A 148 4.72 -4.85 13.61
CA MET A 148 5.42 -5.37 12.43
C MET A 148 4.53 -5.28 11.17
N GLY A 149 3.28 -5.68 11.29
CA GLY A 149 2.31 -5.59 10.19
C GLY A 149 2.04 -4.15 9.75
N MET A 150 1.91 -3.20 10.69
CA MET A 150 1.77 -1.77 10.37
C MET A 150 2.96 -1.25 9.56
N VAL A 151 4.19 -1.57 9.97
CA VAL A 151 5.41 -1.17 9.25
C VAL A 151 5.42 -1.80 7.86
N PHE A 152 5.21 -3.11 7.76
CA PHE A 152 5.17 -3.81 6.49
C PHE A 152 4.10 -3.24 5.55
N ASN A 153 2.90 -3.00 6.03
CA ASN A 153 1.79 -2.46 5.25
C ASN A 153 2.05 -1.02 4.79
N THR A 154 2.72 -0.22 5.58
CA THR A 154 3.17 1.13 5.16
C THR A 154 4.20 1.03 4.03
N LEU A 155 5.21 0.17 4.18
CA LEU A 155 6.22 -0.08 3.14
C LEU A 155 5.59 -0.63 1.86
N ASN A 156 4.60 -1.53 1.97
CA ASN A 156 3.85 -2.05 0.83
C ASN A 156 3.11 -0.93 0.07
N ALA A 157 2.44 -0.02 0.78
CA ALA A 157 1.80 1.13 0.15
C ALA A 157 2.81 2.03 -0.58
N LEU A 158 3.97 2.30 0.03
CA LEU A 158 5.04 3.08 -0.59
C LEU A 158 5.60 2.39 -1.84
N MET A 159 5.77 1.07 -1.81
CA MET A 159 6.24 0.28 -2.94
C MET A 159 5.24 0.30 -4.10
N GLN A 160 3.99 0.00 -3.85
CA GLN A 160 2.96 -0.06 -4.89
C GLN A 160 2.57 1.35 -5.38
N GLY A 161 2.19 2.24 -4.45
CA GLY A 161 1.77 3.59 -4.79
C GLY A 161 2.92 4.46 -5.32
N GLY A 162 4.14 4.25 -4.82
CA GLY A 162 5.35 4.90 -5.34
C GLY A 162 5.54 4.61 -6.81
N TRP A 163 5.47 3.34 -7.22
CA TRP A 163 5.53 2.98 -8.63
C TRP A 163 4.35 3.53 -9.42
N ILE A 164 3.12 3.26 -8.98
CA ILE A 164 1.92 3.61 -9.73
C ILE A 164 1.83 5.11 -10.01
N PHE A 165 2.13 5.93 -9.02
CA PHE A 165 1.83 7.34 -9.07
C PHE A 165 3.02 8.25 -9.34
N TYR A 166 4.26 7.81 -9.06
CA TYR A 166 5.42 8.71 -9.05
C TYR A 166 6.58 8.24 -9.92
N VAL A 167 6.91 6.96 -9.93
CA VAL A 167 8.15 6.45 -10.53
C VAL A 167 7.94 5.89 -11.93
N SER A 168 6.77 5.30 -12.24
CA SER A 168 6.52 4.72 -13.56
C SER A 168 6.69 5.77 -14.67
N PRO A 169 7.35 5.41 -15.79
CA PRO A 169 7.64 6.35 -16.88
C PRO A 169 6.39 7.03 -17.44
N ALA A 170 6.56 8.23 -18.00
CA ALA A 170 5.50 8.91 -18.72
C ALA A 170 4.99 8.02 -19.87
N GLY A 171 3.66 7.94 -20.05
CA GLY A 171 3.05 7.10 -21.07
C GLY A 171 3.06 5.60 -20.77
N TYR A 172 3.56 5.14 -19.60
CA TYR A 172 3.61 3.73 -19.23
C TYR A 172 2.25 3.04 -19.32
N TYR A 173 1.19 3.76 -18.99
CA TYR A 173 -0.19 3.27 -19.00
C TYR A 173 -0.94 3.54 -20.32
N ASP A 174 -0.29 4.13 -21.34
CA ASP A 174 -0.93 4.40 -22.62
C ASP A 174 -1.27 3.09 -23.34
N GLY A 175 -2.51 2.98 -23.79
CA GLY A 175 -3.00 1.77 -24.43
C GLY A 175 -3.03 0.53 -23.52
N TRP A 176 -2.90 0.70 -22.20
CA TRP A 176 -2.74 -0.38 -21.23
C TRP A 176 -3.91 -1.37 -21.27
N PHE A 177 -5.15 -0.87 -21.37
CA PHE A 177 -6.36 -1.71 -21.44
C PHE A 177 -6.52 -2.48 -22.75
N ALA A 178 -5.76 -2.16 -23.80
CA ALA A 178 -5.72 -2.94 -25.04
C ALA A 178 -4.82 -4.19 -24.91
N ARG A 179 -4.05 -4.30 -23.84
CA ARG A 179 -3.08 -5.38 -23.65
C ARG A 179 -3.73 -6.57 -22.93
N PRO A 180 -3.71 -7.80 -23.51
CA PRO A 180 -4.42 -8.96 -22.96
C PRO A 180 -3.99 -9.33 -21.53
N TYR A 181 -2.72 -9.16 -21.18
CA TYR A 181 -2.19 -9.52 -19.86
C TYR A 181 -2.81 -8.69 -18.72
N ILE A 182 -3.34 -7.49 -19.01
CA ILE A 182 -4.02 -6.68 -18.01
C ILE A 182 -5.33 -7.36 -17.57
N TRP A 183 -6.07 -7.89 -18.53
CA TRP A 183 -7.30 -8.61 -18.25
C TRP A 183 -7.05 -9.93 -17.54
N VAL A 184 -6.00 -10.64 -17.93
CA VAL A 184 -5.55 -11.87 -17.22
C VAL A 184 -5.18 -11.53 -15.78
N GLY A 185 -4.38 -10.48 -15.55
CA GLY A 185 -4.02 -10.02 -14.21
C GLY A 185 -5.24 -9.62 -13.38
N GLY A 186 -6.18 -8.89 -13.97
CA GLY A 186 -7.44 -8.52 -13.34
C GLY A 186 -8.29 -9.74 -12.96
N ALA A 187 -8.39 -10.73 -13.84
CA ALA A 187 -9.12 -11.97 -13.57
C ALA A 187 -8.47 -12.76 -12.42
N LEU A 188 -7.12 -12.87 -12.40
CA LEU A 188 -6.38 -13.50 -11.31
C LEU A 188 -6.57 -12.77 -9.98
N PHE A 189 -6.57 -11.43 -10.00
CA PHE A 189 -6.85 -10.63 -8.81
C PHE A 189 -8.25 -10.91 -8.26
N ILE A 190 -9.28 -10.91 -9.12
CA ILE A 190 -10.66 -11.19 -8.73
C ILE A 190 -10.78 -12.62 -8.17
N ALA A 191 -10.17 -13.61 -8.84
CA ALA A 191 -10.17 -14.99 -8.37
C ALA A 191 -9.51 -15.10 -6.97
N GLY A 192 -8.35 -14.48 -6.78
CA GLY A 192 -7.67 -14.43 -5.47
C GLY A 192 -8.52 -13.76 -4.39
N MET A 193 -9.20 -12.66 -4.73
CA MET A 193 -10.10 -11.97 -3.80
C MET A 193 -11.30 -12.85 -3.42
N VAL A 194 -11.90 -13.57 -4.36
CA VAL A 194 -13.00 -14.51 -4.08
C VAL A 194 -12.55 -15.65 -3.18
N ILE A 195 -11.36 -16.21 -3.43
CA ILE A 195 -10.78 -17.27 -2.58
C ILE A 195 -10.57 -16.73 -1.16
N ASN A 196 -9.98 -15.56 -1.02
CA ASN A 196 -9.73 -14.91 0.27
C ASN A 196 -11.06 -14.70 1.03
N LEU A 197 -12.06 -14.08 0.38
CA LEU A 197 -13.39 -13.87 0.99
C LEU A 197 -14.08 -15.15 1.42
N ARG A 198 -13.91 -16.25 0.69
CA ARG A 198 -14.48 -17.56 1.07
C ARG A 198 -13.74 -18.16 2.25
N SER A 199 -12.41 -18.10 2.25
CA SER A 199 -11.57 -18.62 3.32
C SER A 199 -11.76 -17.87 4.65
N ASP A 200 -12.02 -16.57 4.60
CA ASP A 200 -12.28 -15.75 5.79
C ASP A 200 -13.66 -16.06 6.45
N ARG A 201 -14.52 -16.82 5.80
CA ARG A 201 -15.86 -17.19 6.33
C ARG A 201 -15.88 -18.49 7.12
N ILE A 202 -14.79 -19.24 7.13
CA ILE A 202 -14.61 -20.48 7.88
C ILE A 202 -14.16 -20.14 9.30
#